data_55ee2bf61a266a2b0b3f856a7812710a
#
_entry.id   55ee2bf61a266a2b0b3f856a7812710a
#
_cell.length_a   1.000
_cell.length_b   1.000
_cell.length_c   1.000
_cell.angle_alpha   90.00
_cell.angle_beta   90.00
_cell.angle_gamma   90.00
#
_symmetry.space_group_name_H-M   'P 1'
#
loop_
_entity.id
_entity.type
_entity.pdbx_description
1 polymer ?
#
loop_
_entity_poly.entity_id
_entity_poly.type
_entity_poly.pdbx_seq_one_letter_code
_entity_poly.pdbx_strand_id
1 'polypeptide(L)'
;MKNKTSLSALLAVLFGFFIMGFCDVVGMATSYVKNDFGLSETLAGFIPSAVFFWFLLLSVPTAIVMNKIGRKRTVLVSMVITIVGMMLPFISYNLVSCMVAFAFLGIGNTILQVSLNPLLTNVVKGDALTSSLTGGQVIKAISSFCGPFIAAFALSFFGSWEYLFPIFAVITLISTLWLLVSPIQEEKPDSASSFGATFGLLKDKTILLLFLGIVFVVG
;
A
#
# COMPACT_ATOMS: atom_id res chain seq x y z
N MET A 1 -31.13 -11.29 9.18
CA MET A 1 -30.04 -12.25 9.39
C MET A 1 -28.79 -11.46 9.71
N LYS A 2 -28.22 -11.58 10.91
CA LYS A 2 -26.91 -10.98 11.24
C LYS A 2 -25.86 -11.65 10.35
N ASN A 3 -25.33 -10.92 9.33
CA ASN A 3 -24.14 -11.35 8.60
C ASN A 3 -23.01 -11.49 9.62
N LYS A 4 -22.69 -12.71 10.03
CA LYS A 4 -21.48 -12.96 10.82
C LYS A 4 -20.31 -12.56 9.93
N THR A 5 -19.64 -11.48 10.29
CA THR A 5 -18.36 -11.12 9.71
C THR A 5 -17.47 -12.35 9.72
N SER A 6 -17.03 -12.81 8.56
CA SER A 6 -16.09 -13.93 8.52
C SER A 6 -14.78 -13.44 9.14
N LEU A 7 -14.38 -14.04 10.27
CA LEU A 7 -13.10 -13.69 10.93
C LEU A 7 -11.93 -13.80 9.95
N SER A 8 -11.98 -14.81 9.05
CA SER A 8 -10.98 -14.97 8.01
C SER A 8 -10.93 -13.77 7.05
N ALA A 9 -12.09 -13.21 6.66
CA ALA A 9 -12.14 -12.05 5.80
C ALA A 9 -11.59 -10.80 6.50
N LEU A 10 -11.89 -10.61 7.79
CA LEU A 10 -11.33 -9.53 8.59
C LEU A 10 -9.81 -9.65 8.68
N LEU A 11 -9.31 -10.83 9.04
CA LEU A 11 -7.86 -11.07 9.17
C LEU A 11 -7.14 -10.90 7.84
N ALA A 12 -7.72 -11.33 6.71
CA ALA A 12 -7.15 -11.14 5.38
C ALA A 12 -7.03 -9.65 5.01
N VAL A 13 -8.04 -8.83 5.34
CA VAL A 13 -8.00 -7.38 5.11
C VAL A 13 -6.99 -6.72 6.05
N LEU A 14 -6.95 -7.10 7.33
CA LEU A 14 -5.97 -6.58 8.29
C LEU A 14 -4.53 -6.96 7.89
N PHE A 15 -4.33 -8.14 7.31
CA PHE A 15 -3.02 -8.51 6.76
C PHE A 15 -2.64 -7.66 5.54
N GLY A 16 -3.62 -7.16 4.78
CA GLY A 16 -3.39 -6.13 3.77
C GLY A 16 -2.78 -4.84 4.34
N PHE A 17 -3.18 -4.42 5.55
CA PHE A 17 -2.53 -3.28 6.23
C PHE A 17 -1.07 -3.58 6.60
N PHE A 18 -0.73 -4.82 6.90
CA PHE A 18 0.66 -5.22 7.09
C PHE A 18 1.47 -5.01 5.81
N ILE A 19 0.94 -5.43 4.64
CA ILE A 19 1.59 -5.20 3.34
C ILE A 19 1.76 -3.70 3.06
N MET A 20 0.76 -2.89 3.44
CA MET A 20 0.81 -1.44 3.26
C MET A 20 2.02 -0.79 3.98
N GLY A 21 2.47 -1.38 5.09
CA GLY A 21 3.64 -0.91 5.84
C GLY A 21 4.98 -1.12 5.13
N PHE A 22 5.04 -1.99 4.11
CA PHE A 22 6.29 -2.23 3.37
C PHE A 22 6.79 -0.99 2.61
N CYS A 23 5.90 -0.07 2.27
CA CYS A 23 6.29 1.19 1.63
C CYS A 23 7.21 2.04 2.52
N ASP A 24 7.00 2.00 3.82
CA ASP A 24 7.75 2.82 4.78
C ASP A 24 9.22 2.38 4.91
N VAL A 25 9.54 1.15 4.44
CA VAL A 25 10.91 0.61 4.40
C VAL A 25 11.77 1.32 3.35
N VAL A 26 11.18 2.05 2.41
CA VAL A 26 11.91 2.78 1.38
C VAL A 26 12.97 3.73 1.95
N GLY A 27 12.69 4.36 3.10
CA GLY A 27 13.65 5.25 3.76
C GLY A 27 14.96 4.54 4.12
N MET A 28 14.86 3.34 4.70
CA MET A 28 16.02 2.51 5.02
C MET A 28 16.67 1.94 3.75
N ALA A 29 15.88 1.41 2.83
CA ALA A 29 16.38 0.84 1.57
C ALA A 29 17.16 1.88 0.74
N THR A 30 16.77 3.15 0.82
CA THR A 30 17.50 4.27 0.20
C THR A 30 18.96 4.32 0.64
N SER A 31 19.24 4.09 1.93
CA SER A 31 20.60 4.10 2.46
C SER A 31 21.46 2.96 1.89
N TYR A 32 20.88 1.77 1.74
CA TYR A 32 21.56 0.63 1.12
C TYR A 32 21.82 0.90 -0.37
N VAL A 33 20.81 1.30 -1.13
CA VAL A 33 20.95 1.62 -2.56
C VAL A 33 21.97 2.74 -2.78
N LYS A 34 21.95 3.77 -1.93
CA LYS A 34 22.96 4.84 -1.97
C LYS A 34 24.37 4.30 -1.84
N ASN A 35 24.61 3.42 -0.86
CA ASN A 35 25.94 2.88 -0.60
C ASN A 35 26.38 1.93 -1.72
N ASP A 36 25.51 1.03 -2.20
CA ASP A 36 25.82 0.03 -3.21
C ASP A 36 26.13 0.65 -4.57
N PHE A 37 25.44 1.74 -4.93
CA PHE A 37 25.64 2.42 -6.22
C PHE A 37 26.41 3.74 -6.11
N GLY A 38 26.95 4.11 -4.95
CA GLY A 38 27.75 5.32 -4.75
C GLY A 38 26.99 6.62 -5.06
N LEU A 39 25.68 6.68 -4.72
CA LEU A 39 24.86 7.84 -5.03
C LEU A 39 25.18 9.02 -4.10
N SER A 40 25.08 10.23 -4.63
CA SER A 40 25.08 11.45 -3.81
C SER A 40 23.83 11.53 -2.93
N GLU A 41 23.89 12.31 -1.83
CA GLU A 41 22.74 12.57 -0.95
C GLU A 41 21.51 13.06 -1.73
N THR A 42 21.76 13.95 -2.69
CA THR A 42 20.70 14.52 -3.53
C THR A 42 20.03 13.46 -4.37
N LEU A 43 20.79 12.58 -5.04
CA LEU A 43 20.24 11.51 -5.87
C LEU A 43 19.51 10.45 -5.01
N ALA A 44 20.07 10.10 -3.87
CA ALA A 44 19.41 9.18 -2.92
C ALA A 44 18.08 9.72 -2.43
N GLY A 45 17.98 11.03 -2.18
CA GLY A 45 16.74 11.69 -1.76
C GLY A 45 15.61 11.63 -2.80
N PHE A 46 15.92 11.41 -4.08
CA PHE A 46 14.89 11.20 -5.11
C PHE A 46 14.18 9.84 -4.99
N ILE A 47 14.78 8.83 -4.33
CA ILE A 47 14.18 7.49 -4.21
C ILE A 47 12.87 7.53 -3.43
N PRO A 48 12.81 8.06 -2.18
CA PRO A 48 11.55 8.22 -1.47
C PRO A 48 10.57 9.13 -2.22
N SER A 49 11.08 10.22 -2.80
CA SER A 49 10.25 11.16 -3.57
C SER A 49 9.58 10.48 -4.76
N ALA A 50 10.29 9.60 -5.48
CA ALA A 50 9.74 8.83 -6.58
C ALA A 50 8.63 7.86 -6.11
N VAL A 51 8.75 7.29 -4.92
CA VAL A 51 7.69 6.43 -4.33
C VAL A 51 6.45 7.25 -3.99
N PHE A 52 6.62 8.37 -3.29
CA PHE A 52 5.49 9.17 -2.82
C PHE A 52 4.83 10.01 -3.92
N PHE A 53 5.53 10.31 -5.01
CA PHE A 53 4.98 11.00 -6.17
C PHE A 53 3.73 10.30 -6.76
N TRP A 54 3.70 8.97 -6.73
CA TRP A 54 2.56 8.20 -7.21
C TRP A 54 1.28 8.40 -6.39
N PHE A 55 1.40 8.78 -5.11
CA PHE A 55 0.23 9.13 -4.30
C PHE A 55 -0.48 10.36 -4.86
N LEU A 56 0.28 11.35 -5.32
CA LEU A 56 -0.30 12.54 -5.96
C LEU A 56 -1.02 12.19 -7.27
N LEU A 57 -0.39 11.35 -8.11
CA LEU A 57 -0.92 11.04 -9.44
C LEU A 57 -2.08 10.04 -9.41
N LEU A 58 -2.00 9.00 -8.58
CA LEU A 58 -2.87 7.84 -8.69
C LEU A 58 -4.01 7.81 -7.67
N SER A 59 -4.02 8.64 -6.63
CA SER A 59 -5.06 8.57 -5.59
C SER A 59 -6.47 8.77 -6.17
N VAL A 60 -6.69 9.81 -6.97
CA VAL A 60 -7.99 10.09 -7.59
C VAL A 60 -8.33 9.08 -8.69
N PRO A 61 -7.44 8.77 -9.64
CA PRO A 61 -7.68 7.70 -10.62
C PRO A 61 -8.04 6.36 -9.98
N THR A 62 -7.33 5.97 -8.93
CA THR A 62 -7.59 4.73 -8.21
C THR A 62 -8.99 4.70 -7.60
N ALA A 63 -9.42 5.78 -6.96
CA ALA A 63 -10.77 5.86 -6.39
C ALA A 63 -11.86 5.66 -7.46
N ILE A 64 -11.67 6.24 -8.66
CA ILE A 64 -12.60 6.08 -9.78
C ILE A 64 -12.59 4.65 -10.30
N VAL A 65 -11.42 4.06 -10.49
CA VAL A 65 -11.28 2.67 -10.95
C VAL A 65 -11.88 1.72 -9.92
N MET A 66 -11.60 1.92 -8.64
CA MET A 66 -12.14 1.12 -7.54
C MET A 66 -13.67 1.09 -7.55
N ASN A 67 -14.31 2.23 -7.81
CA ASN A 67 -15.78 2.30 -7.92
C ASN A 67 -16.34 1.55 -9.13
N LYS A 68 -15.52 1.31 -10.18
CA LYS A 68 -15.93 0.55 -11.38
C LYS A 68 -15.70 -0.96 -11.26
N ILE A 69 -14.53 -1.37 -10.76
CA ILE A 69 -14.12 -2.78 -10.73
C ILE A 69 -14.34 -3.46 -9.39
N GLY A 70 -14.64 -2.68 -8.33
CA GLY A 70 -14.82 -3.15 -6.96
C GLY A 70 -13.56 -2.99 -6.10
N ARG A 71 -13.77 -2.92 -4.79
CA ARG A 71 -12.72 -2.65 -3.79
C ARG A 71 -11.73 -3.81 -3.66
N LYS A 72 -12.22 -5.03 -3.54
CA LYS A 72 -11.40 -6.24 -3.42
C LYS A 72 -10.51 -6.46 -4.63
N ARG A 73 -11.06 -6.30 -5.84
CA ARG A 73 -10.29 -6.44 -7.07
C ARG A 73 -9.19 -5.38 -7.17
N THR A 74 -9.49 -4.15 -6.78
CA THR A 74 -8.50 -3.07 -6.78
C THR A 74 -7.36 -3.37 -5.82
N VAL A 75 -7.65 -3.89 -4.61
CA VAL A 75 -6.63 -4.33 -3.64
C VAL A 75 -5.79 -5.48 -4.22
N LEU A 76 -6.41 -6.48 -4.84
CA LEU A 76 -5.67 -7.59 -5.45
C LEU A 76 -4.74 -7.12 -6.58
N VAL A 77 -5.20 -6.20 -7.43
CA VAL A 77 -4.37 -5.60 -8.50
C VAL A 77 -3.17 -4.86 -7.90
N SER A 78 -3.36 -4.09 -6.83
CA SER A 78 -2.26 -3.40 -6.15
C SER A 78 -1.20 -4.36 -5.61
N MET A 79 -1.62 -5.46 -4.99
CA MET A 79 -0.71 -6.48 -4.46
C MET A 79 0.08 -7.16 -5.58
N VAL A 80 -0.55 -7.47 -6.72
CA VAL A 80 0.15 -8.03 -7.89
C VAL A 80 1.19 -7.06 -8.43
N ILE A 81 0.85 -5.77 -8.56
CA ILE A 81 1.80 -4.72 -8.99
C ILE A 81 3.00 -4.67 -8.02
N THR A 82 2.75 -4.71 -6.72
CA THR A 82 3.81 -4.71 -5.70
C THR A 82 4.71 -5.94 -5.81
N ILE A 83 4.14 -7.14 -5.98
CA ILE A 83 4.90 -8.39 -6.15
C ILE A 83 5.82 -8.29 -7.37
N VAL A 84 5.28 -7.86 -8.52
CA VAL A 84 6.07 -7.71 -9.76
C VAL A 84 7.22 -6.73 -9.54
N GLY A 85 6.94 -5.56 -8.95
CA GLY A 85 7.98 -4.58 -8.63
C GLY A 85 9.07 -5.13 -7.73
N MET A 86 8.69 -5.83 -6.65
CA MET A 86 9.65 -6.40 -5.70
C MET A 86 10.52 -7.51 -6.30
N MET A 87 10.07 -8.20 -7.34
CA MET A 87 10.88 -9.24 -7.97
C MET A 87 11.95 -8.70 -8.92
N LEU A 88 11.85 -7.44 -9.39
CA LEU A 88 12.79 -6.88 -10.36
C LEU A 88 14.24 -6.81 -9.86
N PRO A 89 14.55 -6.26 -8.67
CA PRO A 89 15.91 -6.22 -8.17
C PRO A 89 16.50 -7.62 -7.90
N PHE A 90 15.64 -8.59 -7.59
CA PHE A 90 16.07 -9.98 -7.40
C PHE A 90 16.51 -10.65 -8.71
N ILE A 91 15.85 -10.30 -9.84
CA ILE A 91 16.21 -10.84 -11.16
C ILE A 91 17.50 -10.19 -11.68
N SER A 92 17.63 -8.88 -11.50
CA SER A 92 18.78 -8.12 -11.97
C SER A 92 19.03 -6.94 -11.04
N TYR A 93 20.05 -7.04 -10.19
CA TYR A 93 20.39 -6.00 -9.24
C TYR A 93 21.22 -4.90 -9.89
N ASN A 94 20.56 -3.82 -10.23
CA ASN A 94 21.16 -2.60 -10.75
C ASN A 94 20.30 -1.39 -10.38
N LEU A 95 20.87 -0.20 -10.49
CA LEU A 95 20.18 1.04 -10.09
C LEU A 95 18.83 1.22 -10.80
N VAL A 96 18.73 0.93 -12.10
CA VAL A 96 17.50 1.08 -12.86
C VAL A 96 16.42 0.13 -12.34
N SER A 97 16.79 -1.13 -12.10
CA SER A 97 15.89 -2.15 -11.55
C SER A 97 15.37 -1.75 -10.16
N CYS A 98 16.22 -1.21 -9.30
CA CYS A 98 15.83 -0.69 -7.99
C CYS A 98 14.87 0.49 -8.11
N MET A 99 15.17 1.46 -8.99
CA MET A 99 14.29 2.62 -9.21
C MET A 99 12.92 2.21 -9.74
N VAL A 100 12.87 1.26 -10.67
CA VAL A 100 11.61 0.72 -11.21
C VAL A 100 10.85 -0.04 -10.11
N ALA A 101 11.53 -0.82 -9.28
CA ALA A 101 10.92 -1.53 -8.14
C ALA A 101 10.29 -0.54 -7.15
N PHE A 102 10.98 0.54 -6.81
CA PHE A 102 10.43 1.59 -5.94
C PHE A 102 9.25 2.32 -6.58
N ALA A 103 9.28 2.56 -7.89
CA ALA A 103 8.12 3.12 -8.59
C ALA A 103 6.91 2.16 -8.51
N PHE A 104 7.09 0.86 -8.74
CA PHE A 104 6.04 -0.14 -8.61
C PHE A 104 5.54 -0.27 -7.17
N LEU A 105 6.43 -0.17 -6.19
CA LEU A 105 6.06 -0.13 -4.77
C LEU A 105 5.17 1.09 -4.49
N GLY A 106 5.54 2.26 -4.99
CA GLY A 106 4.75 3.49 -4.84
C GLY A 106 3.37 3.39 -5.52
N ILE A 107 3.32 2.89 -6.76
CA ILE A 107 2.07 2.64 -7.50
C ILE A 107 1.19 1.65 -6.73
N GLY A 108 1.73 0.48 -6.39
CA GLY A 108 1.01 -0.56 -5.67
C GLY A 108 0.49 -0.07 -4.32
N ASN A 109 1.34 0.61 -3.54
CA ASN A 109 0.96 1.12 -2.23
C ASN A 109 -0.09 2.23 -2.29
N THR A 110 -0.03 3.13 -3.29
CA THR A 110 -1.08 4.14 -3.51
C THR A 110 -2.43 3.48 -3.76
N ILE A 111 -2.48 2.50 -4.69
CA ILE A 111 -3.70 1.77 -5.01
C ILE A 111 -4.20 1.02 -3.78
N LEU A 112 -3.31 0.39 -3.02
CA LEU A 112 -3.63 -0.35 -1.81
C LEU A 112 -4.24 0.56 -0.74
N GLN A 113 -3.61 1.70 -0.43
CA GLN A 113 -4.09 2.64 0.59
C GLN A 113 -5.46 3.22 0.25
N VAL A 114 -5.70 3.59 -1.01
CA VAL A 114 -6.99 4.13 -1.45
C VAL A 114 -8.10 3.08 -1.37
N SER A 115 -7.79 1.80 -1.60
CA SER A 115 -8.82 0.75 -1.70
C SER A 115 -9.01 -0.09 -0.45
N LEU A 116 -7.99 -0.24 0.40
CA LEU A 116 -8.02 -1.13 1.55
C LEU A 116 -8.92 -0.60 2.69
N ASN A 117 -8.86 0.71 2.98
CA ASN A 117 -9.74 1.33 3.97
C ASN A 117 -11.24 1.17 3.58
N PRO A 118 -11.66 1.49 2.35
CA PRO A 118 -13.01 1.18 1.90
C PRO A 118 -13.35 -0.32 1.89
N LEU A 119 -12.39 -1.21 1.59
CA LEU A 119 -12.62 -2.64 1.64
C LEU A 119 -12.94 -3.12 3.06
N LEU A 120 -12.30 -2.54 4.08
CA LEU A 120 -12.58 -2.88 5.48
C LEU A 120 -14.04 -2.58 5.85
N THR A 121 -14.67 -1.54 5.27
CA THR A 121 -16.09 -1.22 5.53
C THR A 121 -17.07 -2.27 4.98
N ASN A 122 -16.64 -3.10 4.05
CA ASN A 122 -17.41 -4.25 3.56
C ASN A 122 -17.39 -5.43 4.55
N VAL A 123 -16.38 -5.48 5.40
CA VAL A 123 -16.16 -6.59 6.35
C VAL A 123 -16.64 -6.22 7.74
N VAL A 124 -16.44 -4.98 8.17
CA VAL A 124 -16.81 -4.49 9.51
C VAL A 124 -17.79 -3.33 9.37
N LYS A 125 -18.84 -3.33 10.19
CA LYS A 125 -19.89 -2.29 10.22
C LYS A 125 -20.13 -1.80 11.65
N GLY A 126 -20.72 -0.61 11.75
CA GLY A 126 -21.11 -0.01 13.04
C GLY A 126 -19.92 0.43 13.89
N ASP A 127 -20.07 0.37 15.21
CA ASP A 127 -19.10 0.92 16.17
C ASP A 127 -17.71 0.26 16.11
N ALA A 128 -17.64 -0.99 15.64
CA ALA A 128 -16.38 -1.70 15.47
C ALA A 128 -15.53 -1.20 14.28
N LEU A 129 -16.12 -0.42 13.37
CA LEU A 129 -15.40 0.03 12.17
C LEU A 129 -14.24 0.96 12.51
N THR A 130 -14.47 1.96 13.35
CA THR A 130 -13.41 2.91 13.75
C THR A 130 -12.27 2.19 14.45
N SER A 131 -12.58 1.30 15.39
CA SER A 131 -11.57 0.49 16.08
C SER A 131 -10.80 -0.41 15.13
N SER A 132 -11.45 -1.00 14.13
CA SER A 132 -10.81 -1.85 13.13
C SER A 132 -9.92 -1.05 12.17
N LEU A 133 -10.31 0.16 11.78
CA LEU A 133 -9.48 1.07 10.98
C LEU A 133 -8.22 1.47 11.76
N THR A 134 -8.38 1.87 13.02
CA THR A 134 -7.25 2.17 13.90
C THR A 134 -6.35 0.96 14.10
N GLY A 135 -6.92 -0.22 14.34
CA GLY A 135 -6.18 -1.48 14.44
C GLY A 135 -5.39 -1.80 13.16
N GLY A 136 -5.97 -1.53 11.98
CA GLY A 136 -5.27 -1.64 10.70
C GLY A 136 -4.05 -0.74 10.63
N GLN A 137 -4.15 0.52 11.07
CA GLN A 137 -3.00 1.44 11.10
C GLN A 137 -1.93 1.00 12.09
N VAL A 138 -2.32 0.42 13.24
CA VAL A 138 -1.35 -0.18 14.18
C VAL A 138 -0.62 -1.36 13.53
N ILE A 139 -1.32 -2.21 12.81
CA ILE A 139 -0.71 -3.34 12.07
C ILE A 139 0.26 -2.82 10.99
N LYS A 140 -0.11 -1.74 10.27
CA LYS A 140 0.79 -1.06 9.34
C LYS A 140 2.07 -0.58 10.04
N ALA A 141 1.94 0.08 11.19
CA ALA A 141 3.07 0.58 11.96
C ALA A 141 3.98 -0.57 12.46
N ILE A 142 3.42 -1.69 12.89
CA ILE A 142 4.18 -2.90 13.25
C ILE A 142 4.98 -3.41 12.03
N SER A 143 4.37 -3.45 10.86
CA SER A 143 5.05 -3.86 9.63
C SER A 143 6.23 -2.94 9.30
N SER A 144 6.03 -1.62 9.37
CA SER A 144 7.07 -0.63 9.14
C SER A 144 8.23 -0.80 10.14
N PHE A 145 7.91 -1.07 11.41
CA PHE A 145 8.89 -1.37 12.45
C PHE A 145 9.67 -2.68 12.18
N CYS A 146 9.02 -3.69 11.61
CA CYS A 146 9.68 -4.95 11.27
C CYS A 146 10.66 -4.84 10.08
N GLY A 147 10.53 -3.82 9.24
CA GLY A 147 11.33 -3.67 8.03
C GLY A 147 12.84 -3.74 8.25
N PRO A 148 13.44 -2.94 9.16
CA PRO A 148 14.87 -3.01 9.47
C PRO A 148 15.32 -4.38 9.97
N PHE A 149 14.50 -5.08 10.74
CA PHE A 149 14.82 -6.42 11.23
C PHE A 149 14.81 -7.46 10.11
N ILE A 150 13.88 -7.33 9.16
CA ILE A 150 13.84 -8.21 7.97
C ILE A 150 15.06 -7.96 7.09
N ALA A 151 15.49 -6.70 6.92
CA ALA A 151 16.71 -6.38 6.19
C ALA A 151 17.96 -6.91 6.88
N ALA A 152 18.08 -6.75 8.21
CA ALA A 152 19.17 -7.30 8.99
C ALA A 152 19.19 -8.84 8.93
N PHE A 153 18.05 -9.50 8.99
CA PHE A 153 17.92 -10.95 8.79
C PHE A 153 18.37 -11.35 7.39
N ALA A 154 17.91 -10.64 6.35
CA ALA A 154 18.33 -10.90 4.97
C ALA A 154 19.85 -10.80 4.82
N LEU A 155 20.45 -9.74 5.37
CA LEU A 155 21.89 -9.54 5.34
C LEU A 155 22.66 -10.64 6.10
N SER A 156 22.19 -11.02 7.30
CA SER A 156 22.89 -12.01 8.14
C SER A 156 22.75 -13.45 7.64
N PHE A 157 21.60 -13.80 7.05
CA PHE A 157 21.30 -15.16 6.64
C PHE A 157 21.64 -15.46 5.18
N PHE A 158 21.40 -14.48 4.28
CA PHE A 158 21.64 -14.62 2.84
C PHE A 158 22.89 -13.88 2.37
N GLY A 159 23.54 -13.08 3.22
CA GLY A 159 24.72 -12.30 2.87
C GLY A 159 24.44 -11.01 2.08
N SER A 160 23.20 -10.72 1.74
CA SER A 160 22.82 -9.48 1.05
C SER A 160 21.44 -8.97 1.51
N TRP A 161 21.31 -7.65 1.66
CA TRP A 161 20.05 -7.01 2.01
C TRP A 161 18.99 -7.08 0.88
N GLU A 162 19.41 -7.28 -0.37
CA GLU A 162 18.54 -7.41 -1.55
C GLU A 162 17.49 -8.50 -1.40
N TYR A 163 17.76 -9.54 -0.58
CA TYR A 163 16.78 -10.58 -0.27
C TYR A 163 15.54 -10.06 0.48
N LEU A 164 15.57 -8.82 0.98
CA LEU A 164 14.39 -8.14 1.48
C LEU A 164 13.28 -8.08 0.41
N PHE A 165 13.62 -7.83 -0.85
CA PHE A 165 12.66 -7.72 -1.95
C PHE A 165 11.87 -9.03 -2.17
N PRO A 166 12.51 -10.19 -2.39
CA PRO A 166 11.78 -11.45 -2.53
C PRO A 166 11.05 -11.87 -1.25
N ILE A 167 11.57 -11.55 -0.05
CA ILE A 167 10.84 -11.80 1.21
C ILE A 167 9.53 -11.03 1.20
N PHE A 168 9.54 -9.75 0.89
CA PHE A 168 8.33 -8.94 0.81
C PHE A 168 7.39 -9.41 -0.30
N ALA A 169 7.92 -9.84 -1.45
CA ALA A 169 7.12 -10.41 -2.53
C ALA A 169 6.38 -11.68 -2.07
N VAL A 170 7.06 -12.58 -1.35
CA VAL A 170 6.44 -13.81 -0.84
C VAL A 170 5.36 -13.51 0.20
N ILE A 171 5.63 -12.60 1.15
CA ILE A 171 4.64 -12.21 2.15
C ILE A 171 3.42 -11.58 1.47
N THR A 172 3.64 -10.71 0.48
CA THR A 172 2.56 -10.09 -0.31
C THR A 172 1.78 -11.14 -1.11
N LEU A 173 2.44 -12.14 -1.68
CA LEU A 173 1.80 -13.25 -2.39
C LEU A 173 0.89 -14.05 -1.46
N ILE A 174 1.35 -14.39 -0.25
CA ILE A 174 0.53 -15.08 0.75
C ILE A 174 -0.70 -14.24 1.10
N SER A 175 -0.54 -12.95 1.32
CA SER A 175 -1.64 -12.01 1.57
C SER A 175 -2.64 -11.97 0.40
N THR A 176 -2.12 -11.92 -0.82
CA THR A 176 -2.93 -11.89 -2.05
C THR A 176 -3.78 -13.15 -2.19
N LEU A 177 -3.17 -14.32 -2.00
CA LEU A 177 -3.89 -15.60 -2.06
C LEU A 177 -4.93 -15.72 -0.96
N TRP A 178 -4.60 -15.31 0.26
CA TRP A 178 -5.56 -15.32 1.36
C TRP A 178 -6.75 -14.40 1.09
N LEU A 179 -6.49 -13.17 0.64
CA LEU A 179 -7.55 -12.23 0.29
C LEU A 179 -8.38 -12.74 -0.90
N LEU A 180 -7.76 -13.37 -1.89
CA LEU A 180 -8.44 -13.91 -3.07
C LEU A 180 -9.51 -14.95 -2.70
N VAL A 181 -9.18 -15.89 -1.79
CA VAL A 181 -10.11 -16.93 -1.35
C VAL A 181 -11.10 -16.45 -0.28
N SER A 182 -10.86 -15.30 0.35
CA SER A 182 -11.73 -14.77 1.41
C SER A 182 -13.08 -14.31 0.83
N PRO A 183 -14.23 -14.79 1.36
CA PRO A 183 -15.54 -14.36 0.89
C PRO A 183 -15.88 -12.97 1.43
N ILE A 184 -15.68 -11.93 0.61
CA ILE A 184 -16.06 -10.56 0.93
C ILE A 184 -17.18 -10.14 -0.02
N GLN A 185 -18.33 -9.77 0.55
CA GLN A 185 -19.44 -9.22 -0.21
C GLN A 185 -19.18 -7.74 -0.47
N GLU A 186 -19.10 -7.36 -1.74
CA GLU A 186 -18.98 -5.97 -2.15
C GLU A 186 -20.33 -5.38 -2.49
N GLU A 187 -20.54 -4.12 -2.16
CA GLU A 187 -21.65 -3.35 -2.67
C GLU A 187 -21.49 -3.19 -4.19
N LYS A 188 -22.62 -3.12 -4.91
CA LYS A 188 -22.55 -2.97 -6.38
C LYS A 188 -21.76 -1.70 -6.72
N PRO A 189 -20.87 -1.77 -7.73
CA PRO A 189 -20.09 -0.63 -8.15
C PRO A 189 -21.00 0.58 -8.48
N ASP A 190 -20.64 1.73 -7.95
CA ASP A 190 -21.33 2.98 -8.27
C ASP A 190 -20.72 3.61 -9.51
N SER A 191 -21.45 3.63 -10.61
CA SER A 191 -20.99 4.14 -11.91
C SER A 191 -20.93 5.67 -12.01
N ALA A 192 -21.37 6.39 -10.98
CA ALA A 192 -21.57 7.84 -11.04
C ALA A 192 -20.32 8.68 -10.70
N SER A 193 -19.22 8.08 -10.24
CA SER A 193 -18.02 8.86 -9.89
C SER A 193 -17.21 9.27 -11.13
N SER A 194 -17.16 10.56 -11.39
CA SER A 194 -16.29 11.18 -12.40
C SER A 194 -15.24 12.07 -11.74
N PHE A 195 -14.14 12.37 -12.45
CA PHE A 195 -13.15 13.33 -11.96
C PHE A 195 -13.76 14.66 -11.53
N GLY A 196 -14.68 15.20 -12.33
CA GLY A 196 -15.36 16.45 -12.03
C GLY A 196 -16.19 16.39 -10.75
N ALA A 197 -16.87 15.27 -10.50
CA ALA A 197 -17.65 15.07 -9.27
C ALA A 197 -16.73 15.00 -8.04
N THR A 198 -15.59 14.35 -8.14
CA THR A 198 -14.62 14.24 -7.03
C THR A 198 -14.05 15.60 -6.64
N PHE A 199 -13.64 16.42 -7.60
CA PHE A 199 -13.19 17.79 -7.32
C PHE A 199 -14.35 18.71 -6.91
N GLY A 200 -15.57 18.41 -7.35
CA GLY A 200 -16.78 19.12 -6.93
C GLY A 200 -17.02 19.02 -5.42
N LEU A 201 -16.59 17.95 -4.76
CA LEU A 201 -16.68 17.78 -3.30
C LEU A 201 -15.88 18.84 -2.53
N LEU A 202 -14.81 19.39 -3.10
CA LEU A 202 -14.05 20.48 -2.48
C LEU A 202 -14.83 21.81 -2.38
N LYS A 203 -16.00 21.92 -3.03
CA LYS A 203 -16.91 23.04 -2.83
C LYS A 203 -17.63 22.99 -1.48
N ASP A 204 -17.72 21.81 -0.86
CA ASP A 204 -18.22 21.67 0.49
C ASP A 204 -17.14 22.17 1.48
N LYS A 205 -17.54 23.15 2.29
CA LYS A 205 -16.62 23.81 3.25
C LYS A 205 -16.03 22.83 4.26
N THR A 206 -16.80 21.84 4.69
CA THR A 206 -16.34 20.84 5.67
C THR A 206 -15.28 19.93 5.04
N ILE A 207 -15.54 19.45 3.82
CA ILE A 207 -14.60 18.61 3.07
C ILE A 207 -13.31 19.38 2.76
N LEU A 208 -13.44 20.66 2.35
CA LEU A 208 -12.29 21.52 2.09
C LEU A 208 -11.42 21.72 3.35
N LEU A 209 -12.06 21.99 4.49
CA LEU A 209 -11.33 22.18 5.77
C LEU A 209 -10.63 20.89 6.21
N LEU A 210 -11.27 19.73 6.07
CA LEU A 210 -10.65 18.43 6.35
C LEU A 210 -9.48 18.16 5.41
N PHE A 211 -9.64 18.44 4.13
CA PHE A 211 -8.57 18.30 3.13
C PHE A 211 -7.37 19.19 3.47
N LEU A 212 -7.61 20.47 3.76
CA LEU A 212 -6.54 21.39 4.17
C LEU A 212 -5.88 20.95 5.48
N GLY A 213 -6.68 20.48 6.46
CA GLY A 213 -6.13 19.94 7.70
C GLY A 213 -5.16 18.78 7.46
N ILE A 214 -5.51 17.85 6.56
CA ILE A 214 -4.61 16.73 6.20
C ILE A 214 -3.35 17.26 5.51
N VAL A 215 -3.49 18.18 4.56
CA VAL A 215 -2.32 18.77 3.86
C VAL A 215 -1.36 19.45 4.82
N PHE A 216 -1.85 20.20 5.83
CA PHE A 216 -0.99 20.88 6.80
C PHE A 216 -0.38 19.96 7.86
N VAL A 217 -0.96 18.79 8.10
CA VAL A 217 -0.46 17.83 9.12
C VAL A 217 0.49 16.79 8.52
N VAL A 218 0.26 16.38 7.27
CA VAL A 218 0.98 15.25 6.64
C VAL A 218 1.92 15.73 5.51
N GLY A 219 1.60 16.85 4.87
CA GLY A 219 2.41 17.49 3.81
C GLY A 219 3.37 18.47 4.39
#